data_ade542faa03953b44de7ebb806a79ec7
#
_entry.id   ade542faa03953b44de7ebb806a79ec7
#
_cell.length_a   1.000
_cell.length_b   1.000
_cell.length_c   1.000
_cell.angle_alpha   90.00
_cell.angle_beta   90.00
_cell.angle_gamma   90.00
#
_symmetry.space_group_name_H-M   'P 1'
#
loop_
_entity.id
_entity.type
_entity.pdbx_description
1 polymer ?
#
loop_
_entity_poly.entity_id
_entity_poly.type
_entity_poly.pdbx_seq_one_letter_code
_entity_poly.pdbx_strand_id
1 'polypeptide(L)'
;MLPRPLKRALALGADAFVCAVTVWMAFNLRLESWTAWSPAHFAAFVGAVAFALPLFIVFGLYRAIFRYAGLPALMTVLKAVALYAVLYCFAFAVVGVPGVPRIVGVLQPLLLLLGVTLSRAFVRYWLGGIYLGIVHRERLPRVLIYGAGSAGRQLAAALKTSPELVVVGLLDDDSRLHGQVLNGLKIYDPATVVALVTKLRVTQVFLAIPSESRARRN
;
A
#
# COMPACT_ATOMS: atom_id res chain seq x y z
N MET A 1 -11.30 6.48 14.54
CA MET A 1 -11.21 6.18 13.09
C MET A 1 -11.99 7.22 12.32
N LEU A 2 -11.42 7.81 11.26
CA LEU A 2 -12.13 8.79 10.42
C LEU A 2 -13.29 8.11 9.66
N PRO A 3 -14.47 8.76 9.55
CA PRO A 3 -15.61 8.25 8.81
C PRO A 3 -15.32 8.13 7.30
N ARG A 4 -15.97 7.17 6.64
CA ARG A 4 -15.75 6.89 5.21
C ARG A 4 -15.88 8.10 4.28
N PRO A 5 -16.88 9.01 4.44
CA PRO A 5 -17.01 10.18 3.59
C PRO A 5 -15.83 11.15 3.74
N LEU A 6 -15.31 11.34 4.96
CA LEU A 6 -14.18 12.24 5.20
C LEU A 6 -12.89 11.73 4.54
N LYS A 7 -12.63 10.41 4.57
CA LYS A 7 -11.49 9.82 3.85
C LYS A 7 -11.58 10.04 2.34
N ARG A 8 -12.80 9.94 1.79
CA ARG A 8 -13.04 10.18 0.37
C ARG A 8 -12.85 11.65 0.01
N ALA A 9 -13.34 12.56 0.83
CA ALA A 9 -13.16 14.01 0.65
C ALA A 9 -11.67 14.40 0.71
N LEU A 10 -10.91 13.86 1.65
CA LEU A 10 -9.46 14.08 1.75
C LEU A 10 -8.71 13.57 0.50
N ALA A 11 -9.09 12.40 -0.02
CA ALA A 11 -8.46 11.86 -1.23
C ALA A 11 -8.79 12.72 -2.47
N LEU A 12 -10.04 13.20 -2.61
CA LEU A 12 -10.43 14.12 -3.66
C LEU A 12 -9.68 15.44 -3.58
N GLY A 13 -9.55 16.00 -2.37
CA GLY A 13 -8.77 17.22 -2.12
C GLY A 13 -7.29 17.05 -2.46
N ALA A 14 -6.70 15.91 -2.11
CA ALA A 14 -5.32 15.59 -2.46
C ALA A 14 -5.12 15.49 -3.98
N ASP A 15 -6.03 14.83 -4.70
CA ASP A 15 -5.93 14.71 -6.16
C ASP A 15 -6.16 16.07 -6.84
N ALA A 16 -7.08 16.92 -6.33
CA ALA A 16 -7.24 18.31 -6.82
C ALA A 16 -5.97 19.15 -6.57
N PHE A 17 -5.32 18.97 -5.42
CA PHE A 17 -4.04 19.63 -5.13
C PHE A 17 -2.94 19.16 -6.10
N VAL A 18 -2.86 17.85 -6.40
CA VAL A 18 -1.93 17.31 -7.40
C VAL A 18 -2.21 17.90 -8.78
N CYS A 19 -3.49 18.07 -9.17
CA CYS A 19 -3.85 18.77 -10.41
C CYS A 19 -3.33 20.22 -10.42
N ALA A 20 -3.48 20.96 -9.32
CA ALA A 20 -2.99 22.33 -9.23
C ALA A 20 -1.46 22.40 -9.38
N VAL A 21 -0.73 21.55 -8.65
CA VAL A 21 0.74 21.50 -8.71
C VAL A 21 1.22 21.14 -10.11
N THR A 22 0.61 20.13 -10.74
CA THR A 22 1.04 19.67 -12.08
C THR A 22 0.73 20.66 -13.18
N VAL A 23 -0.39 21.40 -13.10
CA VAL A 23 -0.66 22.54 -13.98
C VAL A 23 0.40 23.61 -13.81
N TRP A 24 0.65 24.03 -12.56
CA TRP A 24 1.65 25.06 -12.29
C TRP A 24 3.05 24.66 -12.77
N MET A 25 3.45 23.42 -12.51
CA MET A 25 4.72 22.88 -13.02
C MET A 25 4.78 22.87 -14.55
N ALA A 26 3.69 22.49 -15.24
CA ALA A 26 3.65 22.45 -16.70
C ALA A 26 3.87 23.82 -17.33
N PHE A 27 3.28 24.89 -16.73
CA PHE A 27 3.52 26.25 -17.17
C PHE A 27 4.97 26.70 -16.91
N ASN A 28 5.51 26.48 -15.71
CA ASN A 28 6.89 26.88 -15.37
C ASN A 28 7.93 26.14 -16.22
N LEU A 29 7.73 24.85 -16.48
CA LEU A 29 8.60 24.09 -17.39
C LEU A 29 8.55 24.63 -18.82
N ARG A 30 7.39 25.13 -19.28
CA ARG A 30 7.26 25.70 -20.62
C ARG A 30 7.84 27.11 -20.74
N LEU A 31 7.66 27.93 -19.69
CA LEU A 31 8.06 29.34 -19.72
C LEU A 31 9.50 29.57 -19.21
N GLU A 32 10.15 28.49 -18.72
CA GLU A 32 11.50 28.52 -18.14
C GLU A 32 11.66 29.59 -17.03
N SER A 33 10.55 29.95 -16.38
CA SER A 33 10.48 30.99 -15.36
C SER A 33 9.41 30.66 -14.33
N TRP A 34 9.70 30.97 -13.07
CA TRP A 34 8.74 30.82 -11.98
C TRP A 34 7.68 31.89 -12.07
N THR A 35 6.53 31.55 -12.64
CA THR A 35 5.43 32.50 -12.82
C THR A 35 4.39 32.37 -11.72
N ALA A 36 3.83 33.50 -11.32
CA ALA A 36 2.67 33.54 -10.44
C ALA A 36 1.41 33.01 -11.17
N TRP A 37 0.43 32.59 -10.40
CA TRP A 37 -0.85 32.15 -10.93
C TRP A 37 -1.52 33.26 -11.74
N SER A 38 -1.93 32.91 -12.96
CA SER A 38 -2.65 33.80 -13.90
C SER A 38 -4.01 33.17 -14.25
N PRO A 39 -4.93 33.94 -14.88
CA PRO A 39 -6.19 33.37 -15.38
C PRO A 39 -6.03 32.15 -16.27
N ALA A 40 -4.95 32.06 -17.05
CA ALA A 40 -4.64 30.91 -17.88
C ALA A 40 -4.31 29.65 -17.04
N HIS A 41 -3.57 29.82 -15.96
CA HIS A 41 -3.31 28.71 -15.01
C HIS A 41 -4.63 28.23 -14.39
N PHE A 42 -5.51 29.15 -14.02
CA PHE A 42 -6.79 28.81 -13.42
C PHE A 42 -7.70 28.09 -14.42
N ALA A 43 -7.77 28.52 -15.68
CA ALA A 43 -8.53 27.83 -16.73
C ALA A 43 -8.01 26.40 -16.95
N ALA A 44 -6.68 26.22 -17.03
CA ALA A 44 -6.06 24.90 -17.16
C ALA A 44 -6.32 24.00 -15.92
N PHE A 45 -6.30 24.57 -14.71
CA PHE A 45 -6.60 23.87 -13.47
C PHE A 45 -8.06 23.42 -13.39
N VAL A 46 -9.01 24.30 -13.73
CA VAL A 46 -10.44 23.95 -13.75
C VAL A 46 -10.67 22.80 -14.73
N GLY A 47 -10.09 22.88 -15.93
CA GLY A 47 -10.14 21.79 -16.91
C GLY A 47 -9.52 20.49 -16.38
N ALA A 48 -8.37 20.57 -15.70
CA ALA A 48 -7.74 19.40 -15.11
C ALA A 48 -8.63 18.73 -14.06
N VAL A 49 -9.21 19.50 -13.15
CA VAL A 49 -10.10 18.98 -12.10
C VAL A 49 -11.41 18.44 -12.71
N ALA A 50 -11.99 19.15 -13.68
CA ALA A 50 -13.24 18.77 -14.33
C ALA A 50 -13.14 17.44 -15.08
N PHE A 51 -12.00 17.12 -15.67
CA PHE A 51 -11.79 15.83 -16.34
C PHE A 51 -11.25 14.76 -15.39
N ALA A 52 -10.27 15.07 -14.53
CA ALA A 52 -9.61 14.07 -13.70
C ALA A 52 -10.53 13.49 -12.62
N LEU A 53 -11.21 14.35 -11.82
CA LEU A 53 -11.98 13.86 -10.68
C LEU A 53 -13.16 12.95 -11.07
N PRO A 54 -14.00 13.28 -12.08
CA PRO A 54 -15.06 12.38 -12.52
C PRO A 54 -14.50 11.03 -13.02
N LEU A 55 -13.44 11.05 -13.82
CA LEU A 55 -12.80 9.84 -14.30
C LEU A 55 -12.28 8.98 -13.14
N PHE A 56 -11.60 9.58 -12.17
CA PHE A 56 -11.09 8.87 -10.99
C PHE A 56 -12.22 8.26 -10.14
N ILE A 57 -13.38 8.92 -10.07
CA ILE A 57 -14.58 8.39 -9.41
C ILE A 57 -15.14 7.19 -10.19
N VAL A 58 -15.31 7.32 -11.51
CA VAL A 58 -15.87 6.27 -12.39
C VAL A 58 -14.96 5.03 -12.38
N PHE A 59 -13.66 5.21 -12.53
CA PHE A 59 -12.68 4.12 -12.46
C PHE A 59 -12.51 3.53 -11.05
N GLY A 60 -13.20 4.11 -10.04
CA GLY A 60 -13.22 3.55 -8.70
C GLY A 60 -11.92 3.75 -7.91
N LEU A 61 -11.08 4.74 -8.26
CA LEU A 61 -9.82 5.01 -7.56
C LEU A 61 -10.02 5.29 -6.06
N TYR A 62 -11.23 5.71 -5.66
CA TYR A 62 -11.60 5.99 -4.27
C TYR A 62 -12.32 4.82 -3.59
N ARG A 63 -12.59 3.72 -4.30
CA ARG A 63 -13.24 2.51 -3.74
C ARG A 63 -12.24 1.47 -3.27
N ALA A 64 -11.03 1.49 -3.81
CA ALA A 64 -10.00 0.51 -3.49
C ALA A 64 -9.56 0.66 -2.02
N ILE A 65 -9.64 -0.45 -1.28
CA ILE A 65 -8.96 -0.59 -0.01
C ILE A 65 -7.47 -0.66 -0.33
N PHE A 66 -6.74 0.44 -0.13
CA PHE A 66 -5.31 0.61 -0.44
C PHE A 66 -4.40 -0.49 0.14
N ARG A 67 -4.93 -1.31 1.03
CA ARG A 67 -4.21 -2.37 1.75
C ARG A 67 -3.75 -3.52 0.83
N TYR A 68 -4.42 -3.77 -0.30
CA TYR A 68 -4.15 -4.88 -1.22
C TYR A 68 -3.88 -4.43 -2.67
N ALA A 69 -3.54 -3.15 -2.86
CA ALA A 69 -3.32 -2.59 -4.18
C ALA A 69 -1.96 -3.07 -4.76
N GLY A 70 -2.01 -4.19 -5.47
CA GLY A 70 -0.92 -4.70 -6.32
C GLY A 70 -0.96 -4.10 -7.73
N LEU A 71 -0.38 -4.82 -8.70
CA LEU A 71 -0.39 -4.48 -10.13
C LEU A 71 -1.77 -4.09 -10.68
N PRO A 72 -2.92 -4.73 -10.27
CA PRO A 72 -4.23 -4.33 -10.78
C PRO A 72 -4.63 -2.88 -10.45
N ALA A 73 -4.24 -2.37 -9.28
CA ALA A 73 -4.53 -0.98 -8.92
C ALA A 73 -3.72 0.02 -9.74
N LEU A 74 -2.44 -0.29 -10.03
CA LEU A 74 -1.60 0.52 -10.92
C LEU A 74 -2.21 0.57 -12.33
N MET A 75 -2.69 -0.55 -12.85
CA MET A 75 -3.37 -0.60 -14.16
C MET A 75 -4.65 0.24 -14.18
N THR A 76 -5.40 0.29 -13.08
CA THR A 76 -6.59 1.14 -12.98
C THR A 76 -6.24 2.63 -13.03
N VAL A 77 -5.17 3.04 -12.30
CA VAL A 77 -4.65 4.41 -12.36
C VAL A 77 -4.20 4.74 -13.79
N LEU A 78 -3.43 3.86 -14.42
CA LEU A 78 -2.92 4.07 -15.77
C LEU A 78 -4.06 4.25 -16.79
N LYS A 79 -5.10 3.41 -16.75
CA LYS A 79 -6.28 3.52 -17.62
C LYS A 79 -7.03 4.84 -17.41
N ALA A 80 -7.26 5.23 -16.15
CA ALA A 80 -7.97 6.47 -15.83
C ALA A 80 -7.18 7.69 -16.30
N VAL A 81 -5.87 7.73 -16.07
CA VAL A 81 -5.02 8.85 -16.50
C VAL A 81 -4.79 8.84 -18.01
N ALA A 82 -4.73 7.68 -18.67
CA ALA A 82 -4.65 7.62 -20.13
C ALA A 82 -5.90 8.24 -20.79
N LEU A 83 -7.10 7.89 -20.32
CA LEU A 83 -8.33 8.50 -20.83
C LEU A 83 -8.38 10.01 -20.52
N TYR A 84 -7.98 10.40 -19.31
CA TYR A 84 -7.83 11.81 -18.96
C TYR A 84 -6.86 12.53 -19.91
N ALA A 85 -5.70 11.95 -20.19
CA ALA A 85 -4.69 12.54 -21.06
C ALA A 85 -5.23 12.79 -22.48
N VAL A 86 -6.00 11.86 -23.03
CA VAL A 86 -6.65 12.04 -24.34
C VAL A 86 -7.61 13.24 -24.32
N LEU A 87 -8.48 13.33 -23.30
CA LEU A 87 -9.46 14.42 -23.19
C LEU A 87 -8.79 15.77 -22.96
N TYR A 88 -7.82 15.81 -22.07
CA TYR A 88 -7.12 17.06 -21.73
C TYR A 88 -6.24 17.54 -22.88
N CYS A 89 -5.51 16.64 -23.53
CA CYS A 89 -4.70 16.95 -24.72
C CYS A 89 -5.59 17.46 -25.87
N PHE A 90 -6.72 16.81 -26.10
CA PHE A 90 -7.67 17.27 -27.10
C PHE A 90 -8.17 18.70 -26.80
N ALA A 91 -8.59 18.98 -25.56
CA ALA A 91 -9.11 20.29 -25.17
C ALA A 91 -8.04 21.40 -25.22
N PHE A 92 -6.83 21.14 -24.73
CA PHE A 92 -5.83 22.20 -24.52
C PHE A 92 -4.73 22.24 -25.59
N ALA A 93 -4.40 21.12 -26.23
CA ALA A 93 -3.39 21.09 -27.29
C ALA A 93 -4.01 21.18 -28.71
N VAL A 94 -5.14 20.47 -28.97
CA VAL A 94 -5.77 20.44 -30.29
C VAL A 94 -6.71 21.63 -30.44
N VAL A 95 -7.77 21.72 -29.62
CA VAL A 95 -8.73 22.82 -29.66
C VAL A 95 -8.06 24.13 -29.25
N GLY A 96 -7.38 24.11 -28.14
CA GLY A 96 -6.67 25.26 -27.58
C GLY A 96 -7.58 26.15 -26.74
N VAL A 97 -7.02 26.68 -25.66
CA VAL A 97 -7.69 27.64 -24.78
C VAL A 97 -6.90 28.96 -24.78
N PRO A 98 -7.53 30.10 -24.95
CA PRO A 98 -6.82 31.38 -24.99
C PRO A 98 -5.94 31.57 -23.75
N GLY A 99 -4.68 31.96 -23.98
CA GLY A 99 -3.69 32.17 -22.93
C GLY A 99 -3.03 30.90 -22.37
N VAL A 100 -3.47 29.70 -22.73
CA VAL A 100 -2.84 28.44 -22.32
C VAL A 100 -1.95 27.94 -23.46
N PRO A 101 -0.63 27.77 -23.23
CA PRO A 101 0.28 27.20 -24.23
C PRO A 101 -0.13 25.76 -24.57
N ARG A 102 -0.21 25.43 -25.86
CA ARG A 102 -0.65 24.07 -26.32
C ARG A 102 0.19 22.94 -25.73
N ILE A 103 1.48 23.18 -25.50
CA ILE A 103 2.38 22.20 -24.89
C ILE A 103 1.98 21.82 -23.46
N VAL A 104 1.30 22.71 -22.74
CA VAL A 104 0.75 22.41 -21.41
C VAL A 104 -0.29 21.30 -21.50
N GLY A 105 -1.07 21.24 -22.60
CA GLY A 105 -2.01 20.16 -22.86
C GLY A 105 -1.39 18.76 -22.93
N VAL A 106 -0.08 18.68 -23.20
CA VAL A 106 0.69 17.42 -23.25
C VAL A 106 1.49 17.20 -21.98
N LEU A 107 2.20 18.24 -21.50
CA LEU A 107 3.05 18.12 -20.32
C LEU A 107 2.25 17.84 -19.05
N GLN A 108 1.10 18.48 -18.88
CA GLN A 108 0.31 18.36 -17.66
C GLN A 108 -0.21 16.92 -17.42
N PRO A 109 -0.78 16.19 -18.40
CA PRO A 109 -1.16 14.81 -18.19
C PRO A 109 -0.01 13.87 -17.82
N LEU A 110 1.18 14.08 -18.36
CA LEU A 110 2.39 13.33 -18.00
C LEU A 110 2.80 13.59 -16.54
N LEU A 111 2.80 14.87 -16.16
CA LEU A 111 3.08 15.27 -14.77
C LEU A 111 1.99 14.74 -13.82
N LEU A 112 0.72 14.74 -14.25
CA LEU A 112 -0.37 14.20 -13.45
C LEU A 112 -0.23 12.69 -13.22
N LEU A 113 0.14 11.92 -14.24
CA LEU A 113 0.43 10.49 -14.10
C LEU A 113 1.50 10.25 -13.03
N LEU A 114 2.59 11.00 -13.12
CA LEU A 114 3.68 10.91 -12.16
C LEU A 114 3.20 11.33 -10.75
N GLY A 115 2.54 12.46 -10.63
CA GLY A 115 2.03 13.01 -9.36
C GLY A 115 1.03 12.08 -8.67
N VAL A 116 0.05 11.54 -9.40
CA VAL A 116 -0.94 10.60 -8.85
C VAL A 116 -0.27 9.29 -8.45
N THR A 117 0.65 8.76 -9.28
CA THR A 117 1.37 7.52 -8.94
C THR A 117 2.23 7.70 -7.70
N LEU A 118 2.99 8.79 -7.60
CA LEU A 118 3.80 9.10 -6.42
C LEU A 118 2.95 9.34 -5.18
N SER A 119 1.84 10.08 -5.28
CA SER A 119 0.94 10.30 -4.14
C SER A 119 0.37 8.98 -3.61
N ARG A 120 -0.03 8.06 -4.50
CA ARG A 120 -0.53 6.73 -4.12
C ARG A 120 0.57 5.86 -3.51
N ALA A 121 1.78 5.89 -4.08
CA ALA A 121 2.93 5.18 -3.53
C ALA A 121 3.31 5.71 -2.15
N PHE A 122 3.30 7.03 -1.97
CA PHE A 122 3.58 7.69 -0.68
C PHE A 122 2.55 7.31 0.39
N VAL A 123 1.26 7.40 0.07
CA VAL A 123 0.18 7.00 1.00
C VAL A 123 0.30 5.52 1.36
N ARG A 124 0.61 4.64 0.39
CA ARG A 124 0.84 3.22 0.62
C ARG A 124 2.03 2.96 1.53
N TYR A 125 3.16 3.64 1.29
CA TYR A 125 4.38 3.50 2.09
C TYR A 125 4.17 4.01 3.52
N TRP A 126 3.57 5.18 3.65
CA TRP A 126 3.33 5.83 4.95
C TRP A 126 2.23 5.16 5.79
N LEU A 127 1.08 4.84 5.20
CA LEU A 127 -0.05 4.22 5.91
C LEU A 127 0.03 2.69 5.96
N GLY A 128 0.73 2.06 5.01
CA GLY A 128 0.80 0.60 4.90
C GLY A 128 2.08 -0.04 5.42
N GLY A 129 3.20 0.67 5.40
CA GLY A 129 4.51 0.09 5.67
C GLY A 129 5.09 0.42 7.04
N ILE A 130 5.12 1.68 7.42
CA ILE A 130 5.83 2.13 8.63
C ILE A 130 4.89 2.16 9.84
N TYR A 131 3.69 2.70 9.69
CA TYR A 131 2.79 2.90 10.83
C TYR A 131 2.13 1.62 11.32
N LEU A 132 1.78 0.69 10.43
CA LEU A 132 1.20 -0.61 10.82
C LEU A 132 2.26 -1.66 11.16
N GLY A 133 3.46 -1.56 10.60
CA GLY A 133 4.53 -2.52 10.85
C GLY A 133 5.17 -2.38 12.24
N ILE A 134 5.32 -1.17 12.75
CA ILE A 134 6.01 -0.92 14.02
C ILE A 134 5.02 -0.95 15.20
N VAL A 135 3.90 -0.24 15.10
CA VAL A 135 2.94 -0.09 16.22
C VAL A 135 2.04 -1.33 16.37
N HIS A 136 1.74 -2.05 15.28
CA HIS A 136 0.86 -3.22 15.34
C HIS A 136 1.61 -4.51 15.70
N ARG A 137 2.89 -4.65 15.33
CA ARG A 137 3.67 -5.86 15.65
C ARG A 137 3.85 -6.09 17.15
N GLU A 138 3.92 -5.03 17.95
CA GLU A 138 4.00 -5.17 19.41
C GLU A 138 2.69 -5.62 20.06
N ARG A 139 1.55 -5.38 19.39
CA ARG A 139 0.21 -5.76 19.88
C ARG A 139 -0.35 -7.02 19.23
N LEU A 140 0.35 -7.59 18.24
CA LEU A 140 -0.10 -8.83 17.59
C LEU A 140 0.07 -10.02 18.54
N PRO A 141 -0.88 -10.98 18.52
CA PRO A 141 -0.73 -12.25 19.21
C PRO A 141 0.59 -12.92 18.82
N ARG A 142 1.39 -13.29 19.80
CA ARG A 142 2.66 -13.97 19.62
C ARG A 142 2.44 -15.48 19.70
N VAL A 143 2.83 -16.20 18.67
CA VAL A 143 2.51 -17.61 18.51
C VAL A 143 3.80 -18.43 18.47
N LEU A 144 3.83 -19.55 19.21
CA LEU A 144 4.76 -20.65 19.00
C LEU A 144 4.09 -21.72 18.14
N ILE A 145 4.88 -22.41 17.30
CA ILE A 145 4.40 -23.54 16.52
C ILE A 145 5.05 -24.79 17.10
N TYR A 146 4.27 -25.77 17.50
CA TYR A 146 4.73 -27.06 17.97
C TYR A 146 4.88 -28.03 16.79
N GLY A 147 6.09 -28.53 16.58
CA GLY A 147 6.54 -29.32 15.46
C GLY A 147 7.40 -28.51 14.47
N ALA A 148 8.70 -28.80 14.37
CA ALA A 148 9.63 -28.21 13.42
C ALA A 148 9.80 -29.05 12.14
N GLY A 149 9.00 -30.09 11.96
CA GLY A 149 8.92 -30.93 10.77
C GLY A 149 8.40 -30.20 9.53
N SER A 150 8.07 -30.94 8.47
CA SER A 150 7.58 -30.38 7.20
C SER A 150 6.32 -29.53 7.37
N ALA A 151 5.34 -30.00 8.15
CA ALA A 151 4.10 -29.29 8.41
C ALA A 151 4.32 -27.98 9.16
N GLY A 152 5.17 -27.98 10.22
CA GLY A 152 5.49 -26.76 10.97
C GLY A 152 6.27 -25.74 10.14
N ARG A 153 7.17 -26.19 9.27
CA ARG A 153 7.88 -25.31 8.33
C ARG A 153 6.94 -24.63 7.35
N GLN A 154 5.99 -25.38 6.78
CA GLN A 154 4.98 -24.83 5.87
C GLN A 154 4.06 -23.83 6.58
N LEU A 155 3.59 -24.18 7.79
CA LEU A 155 2.77 -23.29 8.60
C LEU A 155 3.52 -22.01 8.97
N ALA A 156 4.78 -22.12 9.41
CA ALA A 156 5.62 -20.96 9.73
C ALA A 156 5.84 -20.06 8.51
N ALA A 157 6.08 -20.64 7.33
CA ALA A 157 6.24 -19.89 6.09
C ALA A 157 4.94 -19.18 5.68
N ALA A 158 3.78 -19.84 5.79
CA ALA A 158 2.48 -19.26 5.50
C ALA A 158 2.14 -18.10 6.45
N LEU A 159 2.48 -18.24 7.74
CA LEU A 159 2.20 -17.23 8.75
C LEU A 159 3.21 -16.08 8.81
N LYS A 160 4.37 -16.20 8.14
CA LYS A 160 5.41 -15.17 8.13
C LYS A 160 4.93 -13.82 7.61
N THR A 161 4.00 -13.83 6.68
CA THR A 161 3.38 -12.63 6.07
C THR A 161 2.01 -12.29 6.64
N SER A 162 1.56 -13.01 7.68
CA SER A 162 0.27 -12.74 8.30
C SER A 162 0.24 -11.36 8.96
N PRO A 163 -0.80 -10.55 8.70
CA PRO A 163 -0.99 -9.28 9.37
C PRO A 163 -1.63 -9.41 10.76
N GLU A 164 -2.01 -10.62 11.19
CA GLU A 164 -2.85 -10.85 12.36
C GLU A 164 -2.08 -11.44 13.54
N LEU A 165 -0.91 -12.02 13.31
CA LEU A 165 -0.09 -12.67 14.35
C LEU A 165 1.40 -12.65 14.00
N VAL A 166 2.24 -12.92 15.00
CA VAL A 166 3.70 -13.04 14.85
C VAL A 166 4.16 -14.38 15.36
N VAL A 167 4.76 -15.19 14.50
CA VAL A 167 5.44 -16.42 14.93
C VAL A 167 6.78 -16.05 15.57
N VAL A 168 6.99 -16.42 16.83
CA VAL A 168 8.18 -16.07 17.62
C VAL A 168 9.17 -17.21 17.80
N GLY A 169 8.78 -18.45 17.43
CA GLY A 169 9.64 -19.61 17.48
C GLY A 169 8.91 -20.90 17.20
N LEU A 170 9.66 -21.99 17.18
CA LEU A 170 9.18 -23.34 17.01
C LEU A 170 9.49 -24.13 18.28
N LEU A 171 8.68 -25.15 18.58
CA LEU A 171 8.93 -26.16 19.61
C LEU A 171 9.05 -27.51 18.91
N ASP A 172 9.95 -28.38 19.35
CA ASP A 172 10.05 -29.74 18.84
C ASP A 172 10.58 -30.71 19.92
N ASP A 173 10.11 -31.93 19.90
CA ASP A 173 10.56 -32.98 20.85
C ASP A 173 11.96 -33.54 20.52
N ASP A 174 12.43 -33.38 19.26
CA ASP A 174 13.74 -33.81 18.85
C ASP A 174 14.84 -32.91 19.41
N SER A 175 15.54 -33.38 20.44
CA SER A 175 16.63 -32.65 21.09
C SER A 175 17.74 -32.19 20.15
N ARG A 176 17.92 -32.87 19.00
CA ARG A 176 18.94 -32.53 17.99
C ARG A 176 18.61 -31.20 17.28
N LEU A 177 17.35 -30.78 17.29
CA LEU A 177 16.90 -29.52 16.67
C LEU A 177 16.94 -28.34 17.64
N HIS A 178 17.06 -28.61 18.95
CA HIS A 178 17.02 -27.52 19.93
C HIS A 178 18.16 -26.54 19.74
N GLY A 179 17.81 -25.23 19.80
CA GLY A 179 18.76 -24.14 19.62
C GLY A 179 19.05 -23.77 18.16
N GLN A 180 18.68 -24.61 17.20
CA GLN A 180 18.83 -24.32 15.77
C GLN A 180 17.85 -23.22 15.34
N VAL A 181 18.19 -22.55 14.21
CA VAL A 181 17.36 -21.50 13.61
C VAL A 181 16.85 -21.99 12.26
N LEU A 182 15.54 -22.05 12.12
CA LEU A 182 14.85 -22.45 10.90
C LEU A 182 14.05 -21.26 10.33
N ASN A 183 14.37 -20.82 9.12
CA ASN A 183 13.71 -19.66 8.47
C ASN A 183 13.70 -18.38 9.32
N GLY A 184 14.72 -18.19 10.19
CA GLY A 184 14.82 -17.08 11.11
C GLY A 184 14.08 -17.28 12.44
N LEU A 185 13.48 -18.45 12.68
CA LEU A 185 12.81 -18.83 13.92
C LEU A 185 13.66 -19.83 14.69
N LYS A 186 13.87 -19.57 15.97
CA LYS A 186 14.61 -20.49 16.85
C LYS A 186 13.71 -21.66 17.27
N ILE A 187 14.31 -22.87 17.33
CA ILE A 187 13.64 -24.07 17.82
C ILE A 187 13.99 -24.24 19.29
N TYR A 188 12.98 -24.42 20.11
CA TYR A 188 13.08 -24.52 21.55
C TYR A 188 12.63 -25.90 22.05
N ASP A 189 13.13 -26.28 23.21
CA ASP A 189 12.69 -27.44 23.95
C ASP A 189 11.27 -27.20 24.52
N PRO A 190 10.28 -28.11 24.27
CA PRO A 190 8.94 -28.01 24.82
C PRO A 190 8.92 -27.93 26.36
N ALA A 191 9.87 -28.55 27.06
CA ALA A 191 9.98 -28.44 28.51
C ALA A 191 10.16 -27.01 29.00
N THR A 192 10.68 -26.11 28.16
CA THR A 192 10.91 -24.69 28.49
C THR A 192 9.73 -23.79 28.16
N VAL A 193 8.60 -24.33 27.68
CA VAL A 193 7.45 -23.55 27.18
C VAL A 193 6.91 -22.54 28.20
N VAL A 194 6.84 -22.88 29.48
CA VAL A 194 6.33 -21.99 30.54
C VAL A 194 7.21 -20.73 30.67
N ALA A 195 8.53 -20.92 30.65
CA ALA A 195 9.47 -19.79 30.69
C ALA A 195 9.42 -18.96 29.39
N LEU A 196 9.23 -19.61 28.25
CA LEU A 196 9.12 -18.95 26.94
C LEU A 196 7.83 -18.13 26.82
N VAL A 197 6.72 -18.62 27.35
CA VAL A 197 5.44 -17.88 27.37
C VAL A 197 5.62 -16.52 28.02
N THR A 198 6.26 -16.47 29.16
CA THR A 198 6.53 -15.21 29.89
C THR A 198 7.56 -14.34 29.16
N LYS A 199 8.70 -14.95 28.75
CA LYS A 199 9.83 -14.22 28.15
C LYS A 199 9.48 -13.63 26.77
N LEU A 200 8.79 -14.40 25.92
CA LEU A 200 8.43 -14.01 24.55
C LEU A 200 7.01 -13.43 24.46
N ARG A 201 6.28 -13.35 25.58
CA ARG A 201 4.87 -12.91 25.64
C ARG A 201 3.99 -13.68 24.67
N VAL A 202 4.11 -15.01 24.67
CA VAL A 202 3.34 -15.91 23.82
C VAL A 202 1.89 -15.95 24.28
N THR A 203 0.97 -15.82 23.34
CA THR A 203 -0.48 -15.84 23.61
C THR A 203 -1.14 -17.11 23.13
N GLN A 204 -0.54 -17.81 22.16
CA GLN A 204 -1.10 -19.02 21.54
C GLN A 204 0.01 -19.96 21.12
N VAL A 205 -0.31 -21.26 21.13
CA VAL A 205 0.55 -22.32 20.56
C VAL A 205 -0.23 -23.05 19.48
N PHE A 206 0.31 -23.11 18.28
CA PHE A 206 -0.27 -23.86 17.16
C PHE A 206 0.38 -25.25 17.05
N LEU A 207 -0.43 -26.27 16.93
CA LEU A 207 0.04 -27.64 16.75
C LEU A 207 0.17 -27.95 15.25
N ALA A 208 1.39 -28.21 14.79
CA ALA A 208 1.71 -28.59 13.42
C ALA A 208 2.21 -30.05 13.36
N ILE A 209 1.44 -30.96 13.95
CA ILE A 209 1.75 -32.38 14.01
C ILE A 209 0.99 -33.09 12.88
N PRO A 210 1.67 -33.95 12.05
CA PRO A 210 0.99 -34.74 11.03
C PRO A 210 -0.11 -35.62 11.63
N SER A 211 -1.20 -35.83 10.86
CA SER A 211 -2.39 -36.57 11.33
C SER A 211 -2.14 -38.03 11.75
N GLU A 212 -0.98 -38.60 11.39
CA GLU A 212 -0.60 -39.98 11.77
C GLU A 212 -0.27 -40.14 13.24
N SER A 213 -0.10 -39.08 14.00
CA SER A 213 0.28 -39.15 15.42
C SER A 213 -0.88 -38.83 16.38
N ARG A 214 -2.14 -39.23 16.05
CA ARG A 214 -3.27 -39.15 16.98
C ARG A 214 -3.01 -39.84 18.34
N ALA A 215 -2.11 -40.83 18.37
CA ALA A 215 -1.71 -41.53 19.59
C ALA A 215 -0.89 -40.67 20.59
N ARG A 216 -0.33 -39.53 20.17
CA ARG A 216 0.46 -38.62 21.04
C ARG A 216 -0.33 -37.42 21.56
N ARG A 217 -1.65 -37.36 21.30
CA ARG A 217 -2.52 -36.27 21.76
C ARG A 217 -3.15 -36.46 23.13
N ASN A 218 -3.07 -37.68 23.69
CA ASN A 218 -3.62 -38.02 25.01
C ASN A 218 -2.53 -38.07 26.06
#